data_6aac0bc0fbd1d81d884940fa9575af9d
#
_entry.id   6aac0bc0fbd1d81d884940fa9575af9d
#
_cell.length_a   1.000
_cell.length_b   1.000
_cell.length_c   1.000
_cell.angle_alpha   90.00
_cell.angle_beta   90.00
_cell.angle_gamma   90.00
#
_symmetry.space_group_name_H-M   'P 1'
#
loop_
_entity.id
_entity.type
_entity.pdbx_description
1 polymer ?
#
loop_
_entity_poly.entity_id
_entity_poly.type
_entity_poly.pdbx_seq_one_letter_code
_entity_poly.pdbx_strand_id
1 'polypeptide(L)'
;HWLNPETNTEVPYNDLRWHVFKNKDAGVMFNLIRTHVFPFIKQLNGEKESAYSRFMGSAIFLIPTERTLVKIVDGINGLDMTNRDAMGDVYEYVLGKMAASGTNGQFRTPRHIIRMMVELMQPTLKDTVCDPAMGSAGFIVESAKYVGEAYKSELMKAENQTHYKQTMFHGFDTDQTMLRIGAMNLMLHGVDNPNISYQDSLSADNTDADRYTLCLANPPFAGTLDKEVISKSLTAITKTTKTELLFVALFVRMLQTGGRCASIVPDGVLFGNSNAHKALRKELIDNQRLQAVISMPSGVFQPYSGVSTAILIFTKTNSGGTDKVWFYDMRADGYSLDQKRTEVSENDIPDVVHRFHHLEGEEERTRKEQSFLVPVDEIREKDYDLSMNKYKEVEREVVVYDKPEVIFERIAKLEDEIGEALKEFREKFL
;
A
#
# COMPACT_ATOMS: atom_id res chain seq x y z
N HIS A 1 31.99 5.06 28.91
CA HIS A 1 31.38 6.40 28.68
C HIS A 1 31.25 6.62 27.18
N TRP A 2 30.23 7.37 26.81
CA TRP A 2 30.02 7.84 25.45
C TRP A 2 30.32 9.34 25.39
N LEU A 3 31.14 9.71 24.44
CA LEU A 3 31.51 11.11 24.16
C LEU A 3 30.62 11.64 23.05
N ASN A 4 29.87 12.71 23.32
CA ASN A 4 29.13 13.41 22.25
C ASN A 4 30.15 14.20 21.40
N PRO A 5 30.26 13.89 20.09
CA PRO A 5 31.24 14.57 19.23
C PRO A 5 30.88 16.04 18.93
N GLU A 6 29.59 16.41 19.09
CA GLU A 6 29.14 17.80 18.84
C GLU A 6 29.40 18.72 20.03
N THR A 7 29.26 18.21 21.26
CA THR A 7 29.39 19.01 22.50
C THR A 7 30.66 18.73 23.28
N ASN A 8 31.41 17.71 22.92
CA ASN A 8 32.59 17.22 23.63
C ASN A 8 32.31 16.91 25.11
N THR A 9 31.10 16.46 25.42
CA THR A 9 30.66 16.05 26.78
C THR A 9 30.51 14.56 26.87
N GLU A 10 30.89 13.98 27.99
CA GLU A 10 30.82 12.54 28.26
C GLU A 10 29.67 12.18 29.20
N VAL A 11 29.05 11.03 28.94
CA VAL A 11 28.11 10.40 29.87
C VAL A 11 28.38 8.89 29.97
N PRO A 12 28.09 8.26 31.13
CA PRO A 12 28.12 6.81 31.24
C PRO A 12 27.14 6.17 30.28
N TYR A 13 27.51 5.07 29.59
CA TYR A 13 26.56 4.30 28.76
C TYR A 13 25.29 3.88 29.51
N ASN A 14 25.41 3.68 30.83
CA ASN A 14 24.26 3.32 31.67
C ASN A 14 23.18 4.42 31.65
N ASP A 15 23.57 5.68 31.62
CA ASP A 15 22.66 6.82 31.62
C ASP A 15 21.88 6.96 30.30
N LEU A 16 22.38 6.38 29.20
CA LEU A 16 21.71 6.34 27.90
C LEU A 16 20.61 5.26 27.81
N ARG A 17 20.47 4.42 28.83
CA ARG A 17 19.47 3.33 28.85
C ARG A 17 18.09 3.83 29.25
N TRP A 18 17.07 3.34 28.55
CA TRP A 18 15.67 3.69 28.80
C TRP A 18 15.26 3.60 30.27
N HIS A 19 15.53 2.46 30.92
CA HIS A 19 15.15 2.21 32.31
C HIS A 19 15.86 3.12 33.32
N VAL A 20 16.92 3.82 32.94
CA VAL A 20 17.66 4.78 33.76
C VAL A 20 17.12 6.18 33.53
N PHE A 21 17.11 6.67 32.29
CA PHE A 21 16.78 8.07 32.03
C PHE A 21 15.28 8.38 32.24
N LYS A 22 14.36 7.41 32.00
CA LYS A 22 12.92 7.61 32.23
C LYS A 22 12.54 7.96 33.67
N ASN A 23 13.40 7.64 34.63
CA ASN A 23 13.19 7.89 36.07
C ASN A 23 13.87 9.18 36.56
N LYS A 24 14.50 9.96 35.69
CA LYS A 24 15.13 11.23 36.03
C LYS A 24 14.09 12.38 36.04
N ASP A 25 14.39 13.43 36.81
CA ASP A 25 13.58 14.64 36.78
C ASP A 25 13.41 15.19 35.35
N ALA A 26 12.26 15.79 35.06
CA ALA A 26 11.87 16.23 33.73
C ALA A 26 12.92 17.05 32.98
N GLY A 27 13.53 18.06 33.67
CA GLY A 27 14.57 18.90 33.06
C GLY A 27 15.89 18.14 32.82
N VAL A 28 16.28 17.27 33.76
CA VAL A 28 17.46 16.41 33.62
C VAL A 28 17.28 15.42 32.49
N MET A 29 16.11 14.76 32.41
CA MET A 29 15.75 13.83 31.34
C MET A 29 15.75 14.53 29.98
N PHE A 30 15.12 15.71 29.88
CA PHE A 30 15.06 16.45 28.64
C PHE A 30 16.45 16.82 28.11
N ASN A 31 17.30 17.38 28.99
CA ASN A 31 18.68 17.71 28.60
C ASN A 31 19.48 16.46 28.21
N LEU A 32 19.39 15.39 28.98
CA LEU A 32 20.11 14.15 28.70
C LEU A 32 19.68 13.53 27.35
N ILE A 33 18.38 13.47 27.12
CA ILE A 33 17.87 12.93 25.84
C ILE A 33 18.30 13.80 24.67
N ARG A 34 18.12 15.10 24.77
CA ARG A 34 18.47 16.04 23.71
C ARG A 34 19.96 16.05 23.37
N THR A 35 20.81 16.04 24.39
CA THR A 35 22.26 16.25 24.21
C THR A 35 23.08 14.96 24.11
N HIS A 36 22.53 13.81 24.57
CA HIS A 36 23.29 12.56 24.58
C HIS A 36 22.51 11.37 24.03
N VAL A 37 21.29 11.07 24.52
CA VAL A 37 20.57 9.88 24.06
C VAL A 37 20.21 9.96 22.59
N PHE A 38 19.64 11.08 22.14
CA PHE A 38 19.25 11.25 20.74
C PHE A 38 20.46 11.27 19.79
N PRO A 39 21.55 12.03 20.05
CA PRO A 39 22.79 11.92 19.28
C PRO A 39 23.43 10.52 19.31
N PHE A 40 23.36 9.82 20.44
CA PHE A 40 23.83 8.43 20.53
C PHE A 40 23.03 7.50 19.61
N ILE A 41 21.69 7.61 19.64
CA ILE A 41 20.80 6.80 18.77
C ILE A 41 21.10 7.05 17.28
N LYS A 42 21.39 8.29 16.88
CA LYS A 42 21.78 8.61 15.50
C LYS A 42 23.03 7.86 15.03
N GLN A 43 23.89 7.46 15.96
CA GLN A 43 25.18 6.80 15.70
C GLN A 43 25.18 5.30 16.05
N LEU A 44 24.03 4.73 16.43
CA LEU A 44 23.94 3.38 17.02
C LEU A 44 24.54 2.26 16.19
N ASN A 45 24.65 2.42 14.89
CA ASN A 45 25.24 1.41 14.02
C ASN A 45 26.57 1.90 13.41
N GLY A 46 27.51 2.32 14.22
CA GLY A 46 28.82 2.92 13.93
C GLY A 46 29.60 2.49 12.68
N GLU A 47 29.12 1.54 11.92
CA GLU A 47 29.58 1.21 10.59
C GLU A 47 28.91 2.13 9.56
N LYS A 48 29.73 2.80 8.79
CA LYS A 48 29.42 3.95 7.94
C LYS A 48 28.38 3.74 6.83
N GLU A 49 27.80 2.57 6.66
CA GLU A 49 26.99 2.23 5.47
C GLU A 49 25.65 1.52 5.74
N SER A 50 25.19 1.43 6.98
CA SER A 50 23.84 0.86 7.21
C SER A 50 22.74 1.83 6.72
N ALA A 51 21.62 1.29 6.22
CA ALA A 51 20.46 2.11 5.85
C ALA A 51 20.01 3.02 7.01
N TYR A 52 20.07 2.50 8.24
CA TYR A 52 19.78 3.25 9.45
C TYR A 52 20.67 4.48 9.62
N SER A 53 22.00 4.32 9.58
CA SER A 53 22.95 5.44 9.78
C SER A 53 22.84 6.50 8.68
N ARG A 54 22.58 6.10 7.43
CA ARG A 54 22.39 7.03 6.31
C ARG A 54 21.19 7.96 6.53
N PHE A 55 20.07 7.44 7.01
CA PHE A 55 18.83 8.23 7.13
C PHE A 55 18.62 8.83 8.52
N MET A 56 19.14 8.20 9.58
CA MET A 56 19.06 8.76 10.94
C MET A 56 20.09 9.86 11.19
N GLY A 57 21.20 9.89 10.48
CA GLY A 57 22.24 10.90 10.67
C GLY A 57 21.73 12.35 10.56
N SER A 58 20.78 12.61 9.68
CA SER A 58 20.15 13.94 9.49
C SER A 58 18.94 14.21 10.40
N ALA A 59 18.57 13.29 11.30
CA ALA A 59 17.42 13.48 12.19
C ALA A 59 17.69 14.61 13.20
N ILE A 60 16.65 15.40 13.49
CA ILE A 60 16.70 16.55 14.40
C ILE A 60 15.74 16.28 15.57
N PHE A 61 16.19 16.58 16.78
CA PHE A 61 15.34 16.52 17.98
C PHE A 61 14.38 17.71 18.00
N LEU A 62 13.09 17.47 17.78
CA LEU A 62 12.06 18.51 17.63
C LEU A 62 11.10 18.60 18.82
N ILE A 63 11.27 17.83 19.90
CA ILE A 63 10.38 17.91 21.05
C ILE A 63 10.60 19.27 21.74
N PRO A 64 9.56 20.12 21.83
CA PRO A 64 9.77 21.52 22.18
C PRO A 64 9.93 21.76 23.69
N THR A 65 9.35 20.91 24.54
CA THR A 65 9.32 21.13 25.99
C THR A 65 9.52 19.86 26.80
N GLU A 66 10.01 20.01 28.01
CA GLU A 66 10.18 18.95 29.00
C GLU A 66 8.85 18.22 29.25
N ARG A 67 7.76 18.98 29.42
CA ARG A 67 6.41 18.43 29.67
C ARG A 67 5.93 17.52 28.51
N THR A 68 6.23 17.92 27.28
CA THR A 68 5.88 17.10 26.10
C THR A 68 6.70 15.81 26.08
N LEU A 69 8.00 15.90 26.39
CA LEU A 69 8.88 14.74 26.45
C LEU A 69 8.43 13.74 27.54
N VAL A 70 8.08 14.22 28.75
CA VAL A 70 7.59 13.37 29.84
C VAL A 70 6.36 12.58 29.37
N LYS A 71 5.38 13.23 28.75
CA LYS A 71 4.18 12.55 28.25
C LYS A 71 4.50 11.47 27.21
N ILE A 72 5.48 11.73 26.34
CA ILE A 72 5.94 10.75 25.33
C ILE A 72 6.59 9.57 26.03
N VAL A 73 7.49 9.83 26.97
CA VAL A 73 8.21 8.78 27.73
C VAL A 73 7.23 7.92 28.54
N ASP A 74 6.27 8.55 29.23
CA ASP A 74 5.23 7.85 29.99
C ASP A 74 4.35 6.98 29.08
N GLY A 75 3.94 7.52 27.91
CA GLY A 75 3.17 6.78 26.93
C GLY A 75 3.91 5.54 26.40
N ILE A 76 5.18 5.71 26.03
CA ILE A 76 6.01 4.58 25.54
C ILE A 76 6.26 3.58 26.66
N ASN A 77 6.47 4.04 27.90
CA ASN A 77 6.73 3.16 29.05
C ASN A 77 5.54 2.24 29.40
N GLY A 78 4.33 2.62 29.00
CA GLY A 78 3.11 1.80 29.15
C GLY A 78 2.97 0.68 28.09
N LEU A 79 3.85 0.64 27.08
CA LEU A 79 3.80 -0.35 26.01
C LEU A 79 4.71 -1.53 26.29
N ASP A 80 4.26 -2.75 25.99
CA ASP A 80 5.13 -3.93 26.02
C ASP A 80 6.07 -3.95 24.82
N MET A 81 7.32 -3.59 25.07
CA MET A 81 8.38 -3.53 24.07
C MET A 81 9.37 -4.70 24.17
N THR A 82 9.00 -5.78 24.88
CA THR A 82 9.89 -6.93 25.10
C THR A 82 9.97 -7.87 23.90
N ASN A 83 8.93 -7.87 23.06
CA ASN A 83 8.88 -8.65 21.83
C ASN A 83 9.16 -7.76 20.61
N ARG A 84 10.05 -8.21 19.70
CA ARG A 84 10.42 -7.49 18.47
C ARG A 84 9.22 -7.29 17.53
N ASP A 85 8.36 -8.28 17.44
CA ASP A 85 7.14 -8.18 16.60
C ASP A 85 6.17 -7.16 17.19
N ALA A 86 6.01 -7.13 18.51
CA ALA A 86 5.20 -6.12 19.19
C ALA A 86 5.75 -4.70 18.98
N MET A 87 7.08 -4.49 18.98
CA MET A 87 7.67 -3.19 18.66
C MET A 87 7.33 -2.73 17.25
N GLY A 88 7.42 -3.61 16.27
CA GLY A 88 7.04 -3.33 14.89
C GLY A 88 5.56 -2.96 14.77
N ASP A 89 4.69 -3.71 15.42
CA ASP A 89 3.24 -3.46 15.40
C ASP A 89 2.86 -2.14 16.07
N VAL A 90 3.50 -1.79 17.20
CA VAL A 90 3.32 -0.48 17.85
C VAL A 90 3.77 0.65 16.93
N TYR A 91 4.92 0.50 16.27
CA TYR A 91 5.41 1.49 15.32
C TYR A 91 4.44 1.68 14.16
N GLU A 92 3.95 0.60 13.57
CA GLU A 92 2.93 0.61 12.53
C GLU A 92 1.62 1.27 12.99
N TYR A 93 1.18 1.00 14.22
CA TYR A 93 0.01 1.63 14.81
C TYR A 93 0.18 3.15 14.95
N VAL A 94 1.33 3.60 15.46
CA VAL A 94 1.65 5.04 15.58
C VAL A 94 1.64 5.71 14.21
N LEU A 95 2.30 5.10 13.22
CA LEU A 95 2.29 5.60 11.84
C LEU A 95 0.87 5.69 11.27
N GLY A 96 0.03 4.69 11.53
CA GLY A 96 -1.39 4.69 11.13
C GLY A 96 -2.17 5.84 11.75
N LYS A 97 -1.95 6.11 13.04
CA LYS A 97 -2.59 7.25 13.75
C LYS A 97 -2.10 8.61 13.24
N MET A 98 -0.81 8.75 12.96
CA MET A 98 -0.24 9.97 12.38
C MET A 98 -0.83 10.23 10.99
N ALA A 99 -0.97 9.22 10.18
CA ALA A 99 -1.60 9.31 8.88
C ALA A 99 -3.07 9.75 9.00
N ALA A 100 -3.86 9.11 9.85
CA ALA A 100 -5.28 9.45 10.07
C ALA A 100 -5.51 10.89 10.61
N SER A 101 -4.51 11.47 11.29
CA SER A 101 -4.58 12.86 11.77
C SER A 101 -4.35 13.91 10.69
N GLY A 102 -4.03 13.52 9.46
CA GLY A 102 -3.79 14.43 8.34
C GLY A 102 -2.51 15.26 8.46
N THR A 103 -1.70 15.02 9.49
CA THR A 103 -0.55 15.87 9.83
C THR A 103 0.57 15.83 8.79
N ASN A 104 0.65 14.79 7.96
CA ASN A 104 1.71 14.61 6.97
C ASN A 104 1.23 14.42 5.52
N GLY A 105 -0.08 14.49 5.23
CA GLY A 105 -0.62 14.46 3.85
C GLY A 105 -0.26 13.22 3.01
N GLN A 106 0.29 12.18 3.62
CA GLN A 106 0.86 11.06 2.89
C GLN A 106 -0.13 9.89 2.84
N PHE A 107 -0.35 9.41 1.62
CA PHE A 107 -1.13 8.23 1.34
C PHE A 107 -0.47 7.00 1.93
N ARG A 108 -1.22 6.24 2.71
CA ARG A 108 -0.80 4.96 3.23
C ARG A 108 -1.74 3.87 2.76
N THR A 109 -1.17 2.84 2.15
CA THR A 109 -1.95 1.65 1.78
C THR A 109 -2.43 0.95 3.06
N PRO A 110 -3.72 0.64 3.19
CA PRO A 110 -4.23 -0.11 4.33
C PRO A 110 -3.51 -1.46 4.48
N ARG A 111 -3.18 -1.81 5.73
CA ARG A 111 -2.34 -2.99 6.02
C ARG A 111 -2.95 -4.31 5.53
N HIS A 112 -4.26 -4.46 5.62
CA HIS A 112 -4.97 -5.65 5.13
C HIS A 112 -4.91 -5.77 3.59
N ILE A 113 -4.87 -4.65 2.85
CA ILE A 113 -4.65 -4.64 1.40
C ILE A 113 -3.21 -5.01 1.05
N ILE A 114 -2.23 -4.49 1.79
CA ILE A 114 -0.82 -4.88 1.62
C ILE A 114 -0.67 -6.39 1.84
N ARG A 115 -1.23 -6.92 2.94
CA ARG A 115 -1.21 -8.34 3.26
C ARG A 115 -1.85 -9.18 2.16
N MET A 116 -3.04 -8.81 1.70
CA MET A 116 -3.70 -9.48 0.58
C MET A 116 -2.79 -9.54 -0.65
N MET A 117 -2.16 -8.44 -1.04
CA MET A 117 -1.27 -8.42 -2.20
C MET A 117 -0.03 -9.29 -2.01
N VAL A 118 0.53 -9.34 -0.81
CA VAL A 118 1.66 -10.23 -0.49
C VAL A 118 1.22 -11.69 -0.52
N GLU A 119 0.05 -12.04 0.02
CA GLU A 119 -0.53 -13.38 -0.03
C GLU A 119 -0.85 -13.82 -1.48
N LEU A 120 -1.32 -12.90 -2.34
CA LEU A 120 -1.51 -13.16 -3.76
C LEU A 120 -0.19 -13.47 -4.49
N MET A 121 0.89 -12.79 -4.11
CA MET A 121 2.18 -12.90 -4.80
C MET A 121 3.11 -13.94 -4.21
N GLN A 122 2.90 -14.36 -2.96
CA GLN A 122 3.67 -15.40 -2.25
C GLN A 122 5.19 -15.27 -2.46
N PRO A 123 5.82 -14.21 -1.91
CA PRO A 123 7.27 -14.06 -2.05
C PRO A 123 8.03 -15.23 -1.45
N THR A 124 9.13 -15.62 -2.09
CA THR A 124 9.99 -16.76 -1.70
C THR A 124 11.39 -16.27 -1.35
N LEU A 125 12.21 -17.12 -0.73
CA LEU A 125 13.63 -16.83 -0.46
C LEU A 125 14.50 -16.61 -1.73
N LYS A 126 13.97 -16.88 -2.91
CA LYS A 126 14.67 -16.66 -4.18
C LYS A 126 14.35 -15.28 -4.78
N ASP A 127 13.40 -14.59 -4.20
CA ASP A 127 12.95 -13.30 -4.73
C ASP A 127 13.90 -12.17 -4.38
N THR A 128 13.96 -11.20 -5.27
CA THR A 128 14.44 -9.85 -5.04
C THR A 128 13.23 -8.93 -5.18
N VAL A 129 12.75 -8.45 -4.03
CA VAL A 129 11.51 -7.65 -3.92
C VAL A 129 11.84 -6.17 -4.03
N CYS A 130 11.05 -5.43 -4.84
CA CYS A 130 11.20 -3.99 -4.97
C CYS A 130 9.87 -3.27 -4.85
N ASP A 131 9.87 -2.17 -4.08
CA ASP A 131 8.83 -1.15 -4.08
C ASP A 131 9.44 0.19 -4.50
N PRO A 132 9.24 0.63 -5.76
CA PRO A 132 9.83 1.88 -6.26
C PRO A 132 9.06 3.16 -5.83
N ALA A 133 8.06 3.04 -4.97
CA ALA A 133 7.32 4.14 -4.34
C ALA A 133 7.00 3.77 -2.88
N MET A 134 8.04 3.40 -2.14
CA MET A 134 7.92 2.59 -0.92
C MET A 134 7.24 3.28 0.25
N GLY A 135 7.20 4.61 0.30
CA GLY A 135 6.67 5.35 1.45
C GLY A 135 7.29 4.87 2.76
N SER A 136 6.46 4.39 3.67
CA SER A 136 6.88 3.80 4.95
C SER A 136 7.38 2.34 4.85
N ALA A 137 7.62 1.84 3.65
CA ALA A 137 8.06 0.47 3.34
C ALA A 137 7.06 -0.65 3.70
N GLY A 138 5.75 -0.36 3.67
CA GLY A 138 4.72 -1.31 4.08
C GLY A 138 4.75 -2.62 3.31
N PHE A 139 4.86 -2.59 1.97
CA PHE A 139 4.96 -3.81 1.14
C PHE A 139 6.22 -4.62 1.42
N ILE A 140 7.35 -3.94 1.63
CA ILE A 140 8.61 -4.61 1.94
C ILE A 140 8.56 -5.27 3.31
N VAL A 141 8.02 -4.59 4.33
CA VAL A 141 7.83 -5.13 5.68
C VAL A 141 6.93 -6.35 5.68
N GLU A 142 5.78 -6.27 5.01
CA GLU A 142 4.84 -7.41 4.98
C GLU A 142 5.41 -8.59 4.18
N SER A 143 6.16 -8.32 3.09
CA SER A 143 6.90 -9.36 2.36
C SER A 143 7.97 -10.03 3.25
N ALA A 144 8.67 -9.24 4.06
CA ALA A 144 9.65 -9.77 5.01
C ALA A 144 8.98 -10.64 6.08
N LYS A 145 7.85 -10.22 6.63
CA LYS A 145 7.06 -11.04 7.57
C LYS A 145 6.63 -12.36 6.93
N TYR A 146 6.02 -12.29 5.75
CA TYR A 146 5.55 -13.47 5.03
C TYR A 146 6.69 -14.48 4.81
N VAL A 147 7.83 -14.04 4.28
CA VAL A 147 8.99 -14.90 4.05
C VAL A 147 9.56 -15.42 5.38
N GLY A 148 9.62 -14.58 6.41
CA GLY A 148 10.10 -14.94 7.74
C GLY A 148 9.29 -16.05 8.40
N GLU A 149 7.97 -16.05 8.19
CA GLU A 149 7.06 -17.07 8.69
C GLU A 149 7.07 -18.34 7.83
N ALA A 150 6.92 -18.19 6.50
CA ALA A 150 6.81 -19.30 5.56
C ALA A 150 8.11 -20.11 5.45
N TYR A 151 9.27 -19.46 5.60
CA TYR A 151 10.59 -20.09 5.40
C TYR A 151 11.46 -20.05 6.66
N LYS A 152 10.86 -20.10 7.82
CA LYS A 152 11.55 -19.99 9.10
C LYS A 152 12.70 -20.98 9.28
N SER A 153 12.52 -22.21 8.84
CA SER A 153 13.55 -23.26 8.91
C SER A 153 14.72 -23.02 7.94
N GLU A 154 14.42 -22.57 6.73
CA GLU A 154 15.43 -22.29 5.69
C GLU A 154 16.23 -21.04 6.02
N LEU A 155 15.65 -20.07 6.71
CA LEU A 155 16.32 -18.88 7.20
C LEU A 155 17.38 -19.16 8.28
N MET A 156 17.42 -20.37 8.84
CA MET A 156 18.53 -20.79 9.73
C MET A 156 19.86 -20.97 8.98
N LYS A 157 19.84 -21.10 7.66
CA LYS A 157 21.06 -21.18 6.83
C LYS A 157 21.66 -19.80 6.63
N ALA A 158 22.97 -19.68 6.83
CA ALA A 158 23.69 -18.39 6.77
C ALA A 158 23.52 -17.66 5.41
N GLU A 159 23.53 -18.42 4.30
CA GLU A 159 23.32 -17.87 2.95
C GLU A 159 21.95 -17.18 2.82
N ASN A 160 20.87 -17.87 3.25
CA ASN A 160 19.51 -17.35 3.20
C ASN A 160 19.35 -16.13 4.13
N GLN A 161 19.97 -16.15 5.30
CA GLN A 161 20.00 -14.99 6.20
C GLN A 161 20.67 -13.78 5.57
N THR A 162 21.79 -13.98 4.88
CA THR A 162 22.51 -12.90 4.21
C THR A 162 21.65 -12.30 3.11
N HIS A 163 21.05 -13.13 2.28
CA HIS A 163 20.12 -12.66 1.24
C HIS A 163 18.95 -11.89 1.84
N TYR A 164 18.23 -12.48 2.78
CA TYR A 164 17.07 -11.88 3.44
C TYR A 164 17.39 -10.52 4.08
N LYS A 165 18.53 -10.40 4.77
CA LYS A 165 18.88 -9.19 5.51
C LYS A 165 19.49 -8.07 4.67
N GLN A 166 20.11 -8.39 3.52
CA GLN A 166 20.98 -7.45 2.80
C GLN A 166 20.64 -7.24 1.34
N THR A 167 20.09 -8.26 0.63
CA THR A 167 19.96 -8.19 -0.83
C THR A 167 18.56 -8.49 -1.35
N MET A 168 17.67 -8.97 -0.51
CA MET A 168 16.31 -9.35 -0.92
C MET A 168 15.40 -8.14 -1.11
N PHE A 169 15.51 -7.12 -0.26
CA PHE A 169 14.54 -6.04 -0.16
C PHE A 169 15.10 -4.72 -0.67
N HIS A 170 14.40 -4.12 -1.64
CA HIS A 170 14.75 -2.86 -2.28
C HIS A 170 13.58 -1.90 -2.23
N GLY A 171 13.87 -0.61 -2.05
CA GLY A 171 12.85 0.42 -2.07
C GLY A 171 13.39 1.79 -2.41
N PHE A 172 12.57 2.59 -3.10
CA PHE A 172 12.92 3.94 -3.48
C PHE A 172 11.84 4.92 -3.04
N ASP A 173 12.26 6.09 -2.65
CA ASP A 173 11.38 7.21 -2.38
C ASP A 173 12.12 8.53 -2.60
N THR A 174 11.40 9.60 -2.90
CA THR A 174 11.92 10.97 -3.02
C THR A 174 11.76 11.79 -1.75
N ASP A 175 11.11 11.24 -0.72
CA ASP A 175 10.94 11.89 0.58
C ASP A 175 11.92 11.32 1.62
N GLN A 176 12.86 12.14 2.05
CA GLN A 176 13.83 11.81 3.09
C GLN A 176 13.19 11.35 4.40
N THR A 177 12.01 11.89 4.73
CA THR A 177 11.26 11.51 5.94
C THR A 177 10.71 10.10 5.80
N MET A 178 10.19 9.75 4.62
CA MET A 178 9.72 8.39 4.34
C MET A 178 10.85 7.38 4.34
N LEU A 179 11.99 7.71 3.76
CA LEU A 179 13.18 6.84 3.82
C LEU A 179 13.62 6.57 5.26
N ARG A 180 13.59 7.58 6.12
CA ARG A 180 13.87 7.43 7.56
C ARG A 180 12.86 6.53 8.26
N ILE A 181 11.56 6.79 8.02
CA ILE A 181 10.47 5.99 8.58
C ILE A 181 10.57 4.55 8.09
N GLY A 182 10.78 4.35 6.79
CA GLY A 182 10.92 3.02 6.18
C GLY A 182 12.14 2.26 6.71
N ALA A 183 13.29 2.92 6.88
CA ALA A 183 14.48 2.30 7.46
C ALA A 183 14.23 1.81 8.89
N MET A 184 13.57 2.62 9.72
CA MET A 184 13.21 2.23 11.08
C MET A 184 12.19 1.10 11.09
N ASN A 185 11.18 1.17 10.23
CA ASN A 185 10.15 0.15 10.11
C ASN A 185 10.77 -1.21 9.75
N LEU A 186 11.61 -1.25 8.74
CA LEU A 186 12.30 -2.47 8.30
C LEU A 186 13.22 -3.04 9.39
N MET A 187 13.98 -2.20 10.07
CA MET A 187 14.85 -2.62 11.16
C MET A 187 14.06 -3.24 12.33
N LEU A 188 12.93 -2.65 12.70
CA LEU A 188 12.05 -3.19 13.75
C LEU A 188 11.44 -4.55 13.37
N HIS A 189 11.28 -4.82 12.07
CA HIS A 189 10.81 -6.10 11.55
C HIS A 189 11.92 -7.06 11.12
N GLY A 190 13.16 -6.83 11.56
CA GLY A 190 14.28 -7.77 11.40
C GLY A 190 15.03 -7.69 10.07
N VAL A 191 14.74 -6.70 9.22
CA VAL A 191 15.53 -6.39 8.03
C VAL A 191 16.59 -5.35 8.41
N ASP A 192 17.77 -5.81 8.77
CA ASP A 192 18.78 -4.96 9.42
C ASP A 192 19.44 -3.96 8.45
N ASN A 193 19.62 -4.33 7.17
CA ASN A 193 20.27 -3.46 6.18
C ASN A 193 19.61 -3.55 4.79
N PRO A 194 18.38 -3.05 4.64
CA PRO A 194 17.65 -3.07 3.37
C PRO A 194 18.31 -2.14 2.33
N ASN A 195 18.14 -2.46 1.05
CA ASN A 195 18.60 -1.62 -0.06
C ASN A 195 17.57 -0.54 -0.36
N ILE A 196 17.41 0.42 0.53
CA ILE A 196 16.55 1.58 0.31
C ILE A 196 17.37 2.82 0.00
N SER A 197 16.89 3.65 -0.91
CA SER A 197 17.62 4.84 -1.37
C SER A 197 16.70 5.98 -1.77
N TYR A 198 17.24 7.21 -1.65
CA TYR A 198 16.63 8.39 -2.25
C TYR A 198 16.78 8.30 -3.77
N GLN A 199 15.67 8.17 -4.48
CA GLN A 199 15.68 8.06 -5.93
C GLN A 199 14.30 8.46 -6.50
N ASP A 200 14.32 9.30 -7.53
CA ASP A 200 13.16 9.48 -8.39
C ASP A 200 13.08 8.29 -9.36
N SER A 201 12.14 7.41 -9.09
CA SER A 201 11.98 6.15 -9.81
C SER A 201 11.68 6.31 -11.30
N LEU A 202 11.07 7.43 -11.70
CA LEU A 202 10.67 7.70 -13.08
C LEU A 202 11.71 8.50 -13.86
N SER A 203 12.72 9.04 -13.18
CA SER A 203 13.76 9.85 -13.79
C SER A 203 14.71 9.03 -14.68
N ALA A 204 15.46 9.74 -15.50
CA ALA A 204 16.54 9.18 -16.33
C ALA A 204 17.69 8.61 -15.48
N ASP A 205 17.85 9.06 -14.24
CA ASP A 205 18.88 8.58 -13.31
C ASP A 205 18.59 7.18 -12.79
N ASN A 206 17.31 6.75 -12.82
CA ASN A 206 16.96 5.38 -12.54
C ASN A 206 17.26 4.48 -13.76
N THR A 207 18.34 3.72 -13.66
CA THR A 207 18.81 2.80 -14.69
C THR A 207 18.44 1.34 -14.43
N ASP A 208 17.73 1.04 -13.34
CA ASP A 208 17.33 -0.33 -12.99
C ASP A 208 16.47 -0.95 -14.09
N ALA A 209 16.97 -2.03 -14.67
CA ALA A 209 16.31 -2.84 -15.67
C ALA A 209 16.63 -4.32 -15.43
N ASP A 210 15.67 -5.21 -15.68
CA ASP A 210 15.84 -6.66 -15.57
C ASP A 210 16.49 -7.14 -14.26
N ARG A 211 16.12 -6.50 -13.14
CA ARG A 211 16.82 -6.67 -11.86
C ARG A 211 15.99 -7.41 -10.80
N TYR A 212 14.69 -7.19 -10.76
CA TYR A 212 13.82 -7.66 -9.68
C TYR A 212 12.95 -8.82 -10.13
N THR A 213 12.66 -9.75 -9.20
CA THR A 213 11.75 -10.87 -9.45
C THR A 213 10.33 -10.59 -9.02
N LEU A 214 10.15 -9.63 -8.10
CA LEU A 214 8.86 -9.23 -7.58
C LEU A 214 8.81 -7.71 -7.35
N CYS A 215 7.83 -7.05 -7.98
CA CYS A 215 7.46 -5.68 -7.67
C CYS A 215 6.10 -5.64 -6.97
N LEU A 216 6.03 -4.98 -5.82
CA LEU A 216 4.82 -4.73 -5.05
C LEU A 216 4.76 -3.24 -4.73
N ALA A 217 3.72 -2.55 -5.18
CA ALA A 217 3.66 -1.10 -4.99
C ALA A 217 2.24 -0.52 -5.01
N ASN A 218 2.11 0.62 -4.36
CA ASN A 218 0.98 1.53 -4.51
C ASN A 218 1.53 2.91 -4.93
N PRO A 219 1.85 3.11 -6.23
CA PRO A 219 2.40 4.36 -6.70
C PRO A 219 1.38 5.51 -6.65
N PRO A 220 1.82 6.77 -6.75
CA PRO A 220 0.92 7.93 -6.81
C PRO A 220 -0.15 7.79 -7.90
N PHE A 221 -1.42 8.06 -7.53
CA PHE A 221 -2.58 7.89 -8.42
C PHE A 221 -2.72 8.97 -9.47
N ALA A 222 -2.08 10.11 -9.29
CA ALA A 222 -2.09 11.22 -10.23
C ALA A 222 -0.81 12.04 -10.11
N GLY A 223 -0.38 12.58 -11.22
CA GLY A 223 0.77 13.47 -11.31
C GLY A 223 1.22 13.65 -12.75
N THR A 224 2.00 14.69 -12.97
CA THR A 224 2.58 14.97 -14.27
C THR A 224 4.03 15.38 -14.08
N LEU A 225 4.92 14.79 -14.84
CA LEU A 225 6.34 15.09 -14.82
C LEU A 225 6.75 15.90 -16.06
N ASP A 226 7.82 16.64 -15.95
CA ASP A 226 8.46 17.29 -17.11
C ASP A 226 9.08 16.23 -18.01
N LYS A 227 8.83 16.35 -19.32
CA LYS A 227 9.27 15.34 -20.31
C LYS A 227 10.78 15.12 -20.32
N GLU A 228 11.55 16.13 -19.99
CA GLU A 228 13.01 16.10 -20.00
C GLU A 228 13.60 15.25 -18.88
N VAL A 229 12.87 15.12 -17.77
CA VAL A 229 13.29 14.34 -16.60
C VAL A 229 12.99 12.85 -16.77
N ILE A 230 11.94 12.52 -17.54
CA ILE A 230 11.44 11.15 -17.68
C ILE A 230 12.44 10.27 -18.43
N SER A 231 12.70 9.09 -17.92
CA SER A 231 13.50 8.07 -18.60
C SER A 231 12.93 7.72 -19.97
N LYS A 232 13.79 7.76 -21.00
CA LYS A 232 13.41 7.44 -22.39
C LYS A 232 12.93 6.00 -22.55
N SER A 233 13.39 5.08 -21.73
CA SER A 233 12.95 3.68 -21.74
C SER A 233 11.47 3.54 -21.35
N LEU A 234 10.97 4.38 -20.45
CA LEU A 234 9.55 4.39 -20.05
C LEU A 234 8.67 4.99 -21.16
N THR A 235 9.12 6.10 -21.77
CA THR A 235 8.38 6.74 -22.86
C THR A 235 8.41 5.94 -24.16
N ALA A 236 9.29 4.93 -24.28
CA ALA A 236 9.26 3.97 -25.38
C ALA A 236 8.07 3.00 -25.23
N ILE A 237 7.69 2.63 -24.01
CA ILE A 237 6.52 1.78 -23.74
C ILE A 237 5.23 2.60 -23.84
N THR A 238 5.20 3.78 -23.19
CA THR A 238 4.01 4.65 -23.20
C THR A 238 4.41 6.12 -23.29
N LYS A 239 3.97 6.80 -24.34
CA LYS A 239 4.30 8.22 -24.60
C LYS A 239 3.41 9.13 -23.74
N THR A 240 3.78 9.31 -22.50
CA THR A 240 3.02 10.08 -21.53
C THR A 240 3.93 10.83 -20.54
N THR A 241 3.35 11.78 -19.83
CA THR A 241 3.95 12.44 -18.67
C THR A 241 3.20 12.08 -17.36
N LYS A 242 2.14 11.29 -17.47
CA LYS A 242 1.31 10.88 -16.33
C LYS A 242 2.01 9.82 -15.49
N THR A 243 2.16 10.10 -14.21
CA THR A 243 2.90 9.25 -13.27
C THR A 243 2.32 7.85 -13.14
N GLU A 244 0.99 7.73 -13.08
CA GLU A 244 0.29 6.45 -12.93
C GLU A 244 0.56 5.47 -14.09
N LEU A 245 0.72 5.97 -15.31
CA LEU A 245 1.06 5.14 -16.49
C LEU A 245 2.56 4.83 -16.52
N LEU A 246 3.40 5.79 -16.15
CA LEU A 246 4.85 5.65 -16.16
C LEU A 246 5.30 4.62 -15.10
N PHE A 247 4.63 4.52 -13.95
CA PHE A 247 4.96 3.50 -12.96
C PHE A 247 4.68 2.08 -13.47
N VAL A 248 3.59 1.86 -14.20
CA VAL A 248 3.34 0.53 -14.79
C VAL A 248 4.40 0.19 -15.85
N ALA A 249 4.81 1.16 -16.68
CA ALA A 249 5.93 0.98 -17.62
C ALA A 249 7.25 0.72 -16.87
N LEU A 250 7.47 1.36 -15.72
CA LEU A 250 8.62 1.14 -14.87
C LEU A 250 8.69 -0.31 -14.36
N PHE A 251 7.58 -0.88 -13.90
CA PHE A 251 7.57 -2.28 -13.45
C PHE A 251 7.95 -3.23 -14.59
N VAL A 252 7.44 -3.01 -15.81
CA VAL A 252 7.84 -3.81 -16.98
C VAL A 252 9.35 -3.70 -17.23
N ARG A 253 9.96 -2.52 -17.08
CA ARG A 253 11.40 -2.32 -17.24
C ARG A 253 12.21 -3.00 -16.14
N MET A 254 11.80 -2.81 -14.87
CA MET A 254 12.59 -3.22 -13.71
C MET A 254 12.57 -4.72 -13.45
N LEU A 255 11.48 -5.40 -13.79
CA LEU A 255 11.37 -6.85 -13.63
C LEU A 255 12.31 -7.59 -14.60
N GLN A 256 12.92 -8.64 -14.12
CA GLN A 256 13.56 -9.63 -15.01
C GLN A 256 12.50 -10.50 -15.70
N THR A 257 12.88 -11.18 -16.77
CA THR A 257 11.98 -12.14 -17.44
C THR A 257 11.59 -13.26 -16.46
N GLY A 258 10.29 -13.52 -16.33
CA GLY A 258 9.71 -14.39 -15.30
C GLY A 258 9.39 -13.68 -13.98
N GLY A 259 9.84 -12.45 -13.81
CA GLY A 259 9.47 -11.62 -12.65
C GLY A 259 8.02 -11.18 -12.71
N ARG A 260 7.41 -10.97 -11.55
CA ARG A 260 5.98 -10.68 -11.40
C ARG A 260 5.73 -9.39 -10.65
N CYS A 261 4.59 -8.77 -10.94
CA CYS A 261 4.16 -7.52 -10.32
C CYS A 261 2.73 -7.62 -9.81
N ALA A 262 2.49 -7.07 -8.64
CA ALA A 262 1.16 -6.64 -8.23
C ALA A 262 1.22 -5.15 -7.86
N SER A 263 0.45 -4.34 -8.57
CA SER A 263 0.43 -2.89 -8.36
C SER A 263 -0.98 -2.36 -8.27
N ILE A 264 -1.20 -1.46 -7.33
CA ILE A 264 -2.43 -0.68 -7.26
C ILE A 264 -2.36 0.42 -8.31
N VAL A 265 -3.45 0.56 -9.06
CA VAL A 265 -3.59 1.60 -10.08
C VAL A 265 -4.96 2.27 -9.94
N PRO A 266 -5.11 3.56 -10.27
CA PRO A 266 -6.43 4.17 -10.40
C PRO A 266 -7.17 3.58 -11.60
N ASP A 267 -8.50 3.47 -11.52
CA ASP A 267 -9.33 2.88 -12.58
C ASP A 267 -9.12 3.53 -13.94
N GLY A 268 -8.70 4.79 -13.98
CA GLY A 268 -8.35 5.49 -15.22
C GLY A 268 -7.30 4.77 -16.08
N VAL A 269 -6.41 3.97 -15.47
CA VAL A 269 -5.44 3.14 -16.19
C VAL A 269 -6.14 2.04 -16.98
N LEU A 270 -7.24 1.50 -16.44
CA LEU A 270 -7.96 0.37 -17.02
C LEU A 270 -8.76 0.74 -18.27
N PHE A 271 -9.39 1.93 -18.30
CA PHE A 271 -10.30 2.33 -19.38
C PHE A 271 -9.95 3.65 -20.08
N GLY A 272 -8.87 4.33 -19.67
CA GLY A 272 -8.46 5.59 -20.31
C GLY A 272 -8.31 5.45 -21.83
N ASN A 273 -8.82 6.45 -22.57
CA ASN A 273 -8.91 6.39 -24.04
C ASN A 273 -7.74 7.02 -24.81
N SER A 274 -6.75 7.60 -24.09
CA SER A 274 -5.59 8.16 -24.79
C SER A 274 -4.71 7.04 -25.38
N ASN A 275 -3.95 7.38 -26.42
CA ASN A 275 -3.01 6.45 -27.06
C ASN A 275 -2.01 5.86 -26.05
N ALA A 276 -1.63 6.64 -25.04
CA ALA A 276 -0.71 6.19 -23.99
C ALA A 276 -1.33 5.09 -23.12
N HIS A 277 -2.61 5.22 -22.70
CA HIS A 277 -3.32 4.20 -21.96
C HIS A 277 -3.47 2.92 -22.77
N LYS A 278 -3.87 3.03 -24.03
CA LYS A 278 -4.03 1.88 -24.94
C LYS A 278 -2.70 1.17 -25.20
N ALA A 279 -1.63 1.92 -25.44
CA ALA A 279 -0.29 1.38 -25.64
C ALA A 279 0.19 0.59 -24.42
N LEU A 280 -0.04 1.11 -23.23
CA LEU A 280 0.33 0.43 -21.98
C LEU A 280 -0.44 -0.86 -21.76
N ARG A 281 -1.77 -0.84 -21.94
CA ARG A 281 -2.60 -2.06 -21.80
C ARG A 281 -2.25 -3.09 -22.87
N LYS A 282 -1.99 -2.64 -24.10
CA LYS A 282 -1.50 -3.51 -25.17
C LYS A 282 -0.16 -4.14 -24.80
N GLU A 283 0.76 -3.38 -24.23
CA GLU A 283 2.04 -3.91 -23.73
C GLU A 283 1.82 -5.04 -22.73
N LEU A 284 0.96 -4.85 -21.73
CA LEU A 284 0.66 -5.84 -20.69
C LEU A 284 0.00 -7.11 -21.25
N ILE A 285 -0.86 -6.97 -22.28
CA ILE A 285 -1.64 -8.06 -22.86
C ILE A 285 -0.84 -8.84 -23.92
N ASP A 286 -0.20 -8.13 -24.84
CA ASP A 286 0.41 -8.75 -26.02
C ASP A 286 1.88 -9.12 -25.81
N ASN A 287 2.62 -8.33 -25.04
CA ASN A 287 4.06 -8.54 -24.83
C ASN A 287 4.38 -9.17 -23.47
N GLN A 288 3.50 -8.99 -22.49
CA GLN A 288 3.63 -9.57 -21.16
C GLN A 288 2.51 -10.59 -20.91
N ARG A 289 2.42 -11.12 -19.70
CA ARG A 289 1.32 -11.99 -19.29
C ARG A 289 0.51 -11.29 -18.21
N LEU A 290 -0.58 -10.61 -18.59
CA LEU A 290 -1.55 -10.08 -17.63
C LEU A 290 -2.38 -11.25 -17.09
N GLN A 291 -2.38 -11.40 -15.76
CA GLN A 291 -3.03 -12.53 -15.09
C GLN A 291 -4.35 -12.12 -14.44
N ALA A 292 -4.38 -10.95 -13.78
CA ALA A 292 -5.55 -10.54 -13.04
C ALA A 292 -5.76 -9.03 -13.00
N VAL A 293 -7.03 -8.64 -12.89
CA VAL A 293 -7.54 -7.31 -12.56
C VAL A 293 -8.51 -7.45 -11.40
N ILE A 294 -8.13 -6.96 -10.22
CA ILE A 294 -8.99 -6.99 -9.03
C ILE A 294 -9.47 -5.57 -8.77
N SER A 295 -10.73 -5.29 -9.10
CA SER A 295 -11.36 -4.00 -8.82
C SER A 295 -11.65 -3.86 -7.35
N MET A 296 -11.24 -2.75 -6.73
CA MET A 296 -11.49 -2.44 -5.33
C MET A 296 -12.60 -1.38 -5.20
N PRO A 297 -13.45 -1.45 -4.17
CA PRO A 297 -14.52 -0.48 -4.00
C PRO A 297 -13.95 0.92 -3.69
N SER A 298 -14.64 1.95 -4.18
CA SER A 298 -14.32 3.33 -3.79
C SER A 298 -14.47 3.46 -2.26
N GLY A 299 -13.49 4.13 -1.62
CA GLY A 299 -13.47 4.26 -0.17
C GLY A 299 -12.44 3.38 0.56
N VAL A 300 -11.84 2.39 -0.09
CA VAL A 300 -10.74 1.59 0.50
C VAL A 300 -9.60 2.50 1.00
N PHE A 301 -9.32 3.58 0.28
CA PHE A 301 -8.26 4.53 0.63
C PHE A 301 -8.76 5.77 1.39
N GLN A 302 -9.97 5.76 1.93
CA GLN A 302 -10.42 6.82 2.82
C GLN A 302 -9.59 6.86 4.12
N PRO A 303 -9.34 8.06 4.70
CA PRO A 303 -9.82 9.39 4.29
C PRO A 303 -8.97 10.07 3.19
N TYR A 304 -7.96 9.39 2.63
CA TYR A 304 -6.98 10.02 1.73
C TYR A 304 -7.50 10.20 0.30
N SER A 305 -8.24 9.22 -0.19
CA SER A 305 -8.75 9.21 -1.56
C SER A 305 -10.08 8.47 -1.65
N GLY A 306 -11.03 9.07 -2.38
CA GLY A 306 -12.27 8.40 -2.79
C GLY A 306 -12.20 7.83 -4.21
N VAL A 307 -11.01 7.78 -4.82
CA VAL A 307 -10.83 7.27 -6.18
C VAL A 307 -10.99 5.76 -6.20
N SER A 308 -11.75 5.24 -7.15
CA SER A 308 -11.79 3.80 -7.41
C SER A 308 -10.47 3.32 -7.98
N THR A 309 -10.02 2.18 -7.51
CA THR A 309 -8.72 1.62 -7.84
C THR A 309 -8.84 0.13 -8.14
N ALA A 310 -7.81 -0.40 -8.78
CA ALA A 310 -7.69 -1.83 -9.00
C ALA A 310 -6.26 -2.31 -8.74
N ILE A 311 -6.11 -3.60 -8.54
CA ILE A 311 -4.81 -4.27 -8.51
C ILE A 311 -4.60 -4.94 -9.85
N LEU A 312 -3.50 -4.60 -10.53
CA LEU A 312 -3.01 -5.29 -11.71
C LEU A 312 -1.96 -6.32 -11.32
N ILE A 313 -2.14 -7.57 -11.76
CA ILE A 313 -1.16 -8.65 -11.56
C ILE A 313 -0.70 -9.14 -12.92
N PHE A 314 0.60 -9.06 -13.16
CA PHE A 314 1.21 -9.55 -14.40
C PHE A 314 2.60 -10.14 -14.18
N THR A 315 3.02 -11.00 -15.12
CA THR A 315 4.38 -11.54 -15.21
C THR A 315 5.06 -10.96 -16.44
N LYS A 316 6.30 -10.50 -16.28
CA LYS A 316 7.13 -10.09 -17.42
C LYS A 316 7.59 -11.30 -18.20
N THR A 317 7.22 -11.37 -19.46
CA THR A 317 7.57 -12.48 -20.36
C THR A 317 8.34 -12.01 -21.59
N ASN A 318 8.12 -10.76 -22.03
CA ASN A 318 8.62 -10.19 -23.29
C ASN A 318 8.22 -11.01 -24.55
N SER A 319 7.32 -11.97 -24.40
CA SER A 319 6.88 -12.88 -25.47
C SER A 319 5.36 -13.10 -25.47
N GLY A 320 4.62 -12.30 -24.66
CA GLY A 320 3.18 -12.49 -24.47
C GLY A 320 2.89 -13.68 -23.53
N GLY A 321 1.76 -14.32 -23.76
CA GLY A 321 1.33 -15.48 -22.98
C GLY A 321 0.07 -15.22 -22.15
N THR A 322 -0.62 -14.11 -22.39
CA THR A 322 -1.96 -13.89 -21.86
C THR A 322 -2.95 -14.72 -22.70
N ASP A 323 -3.60 -15.67 -22.08
CA ASP A 323 -4.67 -16.48 -22.67
C ASP A 323 -6.04 -15.96 -22.18
N LYS A 324 -6.20 -15.90 -20.88
CA LYS A 324 -7.37 -15.33 -20.19
C LYS A 324 -6.90 -14.41 -19.09
N VAL A 325 -7.69 -13.38 -18.78
CA VAL A 325 -7.47 -12.48 -17.64
C VAL A 325 -8.55 -12.74 -16.62
N TRP A 326 -8.15 -12.96 -15.37
CA TRP A 326 -9.09 -13.07 -14.26
C TRP A 326 -9.52 -11.71 -13.77
N PHE A 327 -10.84 -11.51 -13.69
CA PHE A 327 -11.46 -10.31 -13.14
C PHE A 327 -12.14 -10.65 -11.82
N TYR A 328 -11.94 -9.81 -10.81
CA TYR A 328 -12.62 -9.91 -9.52
C TYR A 328 -13.19 -8.55 -9.12
N ASP A 329 -14.50 -8.54 -8.79
CA ASP A 329 -15.23 -7.36 -8.32
C ASP A 329 -15.29 -7.36 -6.79
N MET A 330 -14.23 -6.87 -6.16
CA MET A 330 -14.16 -6.77 -4.70
C MET A 330 -15.12 -5.67 -4.21
N ARG A 331 -15.99 -6.02 -3.26
CA ARG A 331 -17.05 -5.14 -2.74
C ARG A 331 -16.80 -4.72 -1.31
N ALA A 332 -16.08 -5.52 -0.54
CA ALA A 332 -15.79 -5.30 0.86
C ALA A 332 -14.37 -5.75 1.20
N ASP A 333 -13.71 -4.97 2.06
CA ASP A 333 -12.33 -5.23 2.50
C ASP A 333 -12.21 -5.45 4.01
N GLY A 334 -13.34 -5.72 4.70
CA GLY A 334 -13.40 -5.89 6.15
C GLY A 334 -13.53 -4.56 6.91
N TYR A 335 -13.70 -3.44 6.19
CA TYR A 335 -13.84 -2.11 6.81
C TYR A 335 -14.95 -1.32 6.12
N SER A 336 -15.60 -0.43 6.87
CA SER A 336 -16.59 0.50 6.31
C SER A 336 -15.92 1.40 5.25
N LEU A 337 -16.64 1.71 4.16
CA LEU A 337 -16.12 2.50 3.04
C LEU A 337 -16.24 4.02 3.25
N ASP A 338 -16.57 4.44 4.47
CA ASP A 338 -16.62 5.83 4.89
C ASP A 338 -15.25 6.33 5.42
N GLN A 339 -15.19 7.60 5.81
CA GLN A 339 -13.97 8.22 6.32
C GLN A 339 -13.43 7.61 7.63
N LYS A 340 -14.27 6.90 8.40
CA LYS A 340 -13.89 6.34 9.70
C LYS A 340 -13.16 5.01 9.57
N ARG A 341 -13.45 4.27 8.49
CA ARG A 341 -12.84 2.95 8.23
C ARG A 341 -12.95 2.03 9.46
N THR A 342 -14.17 1.86 9.97
CA THR A 342 -14.45 0.95 11.09
C THR A 342 -14.52 -0.49 10.59
N GLU A 343 -14.01 -1.41 11.38
CA GLU A 343 -14.05 -2.84 11.07
C GLU A 343 -15.49 -3.35 10.94
N VAL A 344 -15.76 -4.15 9.91
CA VAL A 344 -17.06 -4.77 9.59
C VAL A 344 -16.87 -6.24 9.22
N SER A 345 -17.97 -7.02 9.21
CA SER A 345 -17.94 -8.46 8.92
C SER A 345 -17.75 -8.79 7.45
N GLU A 346 -18.20 -7.90 6.57
CA GLU A 346 -18.14 -8.09 5.11
C GLU A 346 -16.70 -7.93 4.62
N ASN A 347 -16.13 -9.02 4.11
CA ASN A 347 -14.72 -9.09 3.71
C ASN A 347 -14.50 -10.11 2.60
N ASP A 348 -14.17 -9.63 1.41
CA ASP A 348 -13.90 -10.46 0.23
C ASP A 348 -12.45 -10.92 0.16
N ILE A 349 -11.53 -10.39 0.99
CA ILE A 349 -10.09 -10.68 0.89
C ILE A 349 -9.79 -12.18 0.93
N PRO A 350 -10.35 -12.98 1.84
CA PRO A 350 -10.10 -14.42 1.88
C PRO A 350 -10.53 -15.13 0.59
N ASP A 351 -11.67 -14.72 -0.02
CA ASP A 351 -12.16 -15.28 -1.27
C ASP A 351 -11.27 -14.88 -2.47
N VAL A 352 -10.83 -13.62 -2.53
CA VAL A 352 -9.87 -13.13 -3.54
C VAL A 352 -8.61 -13.97 -3.54
N VAL A 353 -7.98 -14.14 -2.38
CA VAL A 353 -6.73 -14.91 -2.25
C VAL A 353 -6.95 -16.38 -2.59
N HIS A 354 -8.01 -16.99 -2.08
CA HIS A 354 -8.32 -18.39 -2.36
C HIS A 354 -8.52 -18.63 -3.85
N ARG A 355 -9.35 -17.83 -4.52
CA ARG A 355 -9.67 -18.00 -5.95
C ARG A 355 -8.49 -17.72 -6.86
N PHE A 356 -7.68 -16.72 -6.57
CA PHE A 356 -6.48 -16.43 -7.37
C PHE A 356 -5.50 -17.60 -7.39
N HIS A 357 -5.42 -18.37 -6.31
CA HIS A 357 -4.59 -19.56 -6.24
C HIS A 357 -5.26 -20.83 -6.76
N HIS A 358 -6.56 -20.78 -7.13
CA HIS A 358 -7.36 -21.91 -7.62
C HIS A 358 -8.16 -21.50 -8.86
N LEU A 359 -7.48 -20.94 -9.87
CA LEU A 359 -8.12 -20.41 -11.09
C LEU A 359 -8.82 -21.49 -11.93
N GLU A 360 -8.49 -22.77 -11.72
CA GLU A 360 -9.22 -23.89 -12.33
C GLU A 360 -10.71 -23.89 -11.96
N GLY A 361 -11.06 -23.40 -10.78
CA GLY A 361 -12.45 -23.24 -10.34
C GLY A 361 -13.20 -22.08 -10.99
N GLU A 362 -12.49 -21.20 -11.71
CA GLU A 362 -13.08 -20.03 -12.37
C GLU A 362 -13.58 -20.33 -13.81
N GLU A 363 -13.22 -21.48 -14.39
CA GLU A 363 -13.61 -21.86 -15.76
C GLU A 363 -15.14 -22.02 -15.92
N GLU A 364 -15.82 -22.44 -14.87
CA GLU A 364 -17.29 -22.66 -14.88
C GLU A 364 -18.09 -21.42 -14.47
N ARG A 365 -17.40 -20.35 -13.99
CA ARG A 365 -18.07 -19.15 -13.50
C ARG A 365 -18.57 -18.27 -14.64
N THR A 366 -19.77 -17.75 -14.45
CA THR A 366 -20.41 -16.82 -15.38
C THR A 366 -20.04 -15.38 -15.09
N ARG A 367 -20.23 -14.49 -16.04
CA ARG A 367 -19.96 -13.05 -15.89
C ARG A 367 -20.95 -12.30 -14.98
N LYS A 368 -21.96 -12.96 -14.50
CA LYS A 368 -22.88 -12.45 -13.48
C LYS A 368 -22.30 -12.54 -12.07
N GLU A 369 -21.33 -13.41 -11.89
CA GLU A 369 -20.68 -13.67 -10.61
C GLU A 369 -19.65 -12.59 -10.26
N GLN A 370 -19.12 -12.64 -9.05
CA GLN A 370 -18.18 -11.65 -8.54
C GLN A 370 -16.80 -11.77 -9.18
N SER A 371 -16.42 -12.96 -9.63
CA SER A 371 -15.21 -13.20 -10.39
C SER A 371 -15.47 -14.07 -11.61
N PHE A 372 -14.67 -13.89 -12.64
CA PHE A 372 -14.77 -14.62 -13.90
C PHE A 372 -13.52 -14.45 -14.76
N LEU A 373 -13.36 -15.34 -15.74
CA LEU A 373 -12.29 -15.27 -16.73
C LEU A 373 -12.77 -14.59 -18.02
N VAL A 374 -11.93 -13.76 -18.61
CA VAL A 374 -12.17 -13.13 -19.91
C VAL A 374 -11.08 -13.55 -20.89
N PRO A 375 -11.45 -14.17 -22.04
CA PRO A 375 -10.51 -14.53 -23.09
C PRO A 375 -9.79 -13.27 -23.62
N VAL A 376 -8.49 -13.40 -23.90
CA VAL A 376 -7.65 -12.30 -24.39
C VAL A 376 -8.17 -11.69 -25.70
N ASP A 377 -8.73 -12.51 -26.60
CA ASP A 377 -9.23 -12.04 -27.89
C ASP A 377 -10.41 -11.07 -27.72
N GLU A 378 -11.29 -11.33 -26.77
CA GLU A 378 -12.36 -10.39 -26.44
C GLU A 378 -11.82 -9.06 -25.88
N ILE A 379 -10.75 -9.10 -25.08
CA ILE A 379 -10.10 -7.88 -24.59
C ILE A 379 -9.51 -7.08 -25.74
N ARG A 380 -8.88 -7.76 -26.70
CA ARG A 380 -8.35 -7.11 -27.94
C ARG A 380 -9.45 -6.49 -28.77
N GLU A 381 -10.56 -7.19 -28.99
CA GLU A 381 -11.74 -6.69 -29.71
C GLU A 381 -12.36 -5.45 -29.05
N LYS A 382 -12.29 -5.37 -27.73
CA LYS A 382 -12.78 -4.22 -26.94
C LYS A 382 -11.68 -3.16 -26.70
N ASP A 383 -10.71 -3.05 -27.60
CA ASP A 383 -9.68 -2.01 -27.59
C ASP A 383 -8.82 -2.02 -26.32
N TYR A 384 -8.52 -3.22 -25.82
CA TYR A 384 -7.74 -3.46 -24.59
C TYR A 384 -8.35 -2.81 -23.34
N ASP A 385 -9.64 -2.56 -23.30
CA ASP A 385 -10.33 -2.06 -22.11
C ASP A 385 -10.27 -3.13 -21.01
N LEU A 386 -9.81 -2.75 -19.81
CA LEU A 386 -9.67 -3.62 -18.64
C LEU A 386 -10.66 -3.27 -17.53
N SER A 387 -11.67 -2.45 -17.82
CA SER A 387 -12.70 -2.15 -16.82
C SER A 387 -13.64 -3.34 -16.62
N MET A 388 -13.90 -3.67 -15.36
CA MET A 388 -14.82 -4.74 -14.97
C MET A 388 -16.17 -4.63 -15.66
N ASN A 389 -16.74 -3.43 -15.71
CA ASN A 389 -18.08 -3.16 -16.26
C ASN A 389 -18.21 -3.46 -17.76
N LYS A 390 -17.08 -3.59 -18.47
CA LYS A 390 -17.07 -3.93 -19.90
C LYS A 390 -17.41 -5.39 -20.15
N TYR A 391 -17.18 -6.24 -19.15
CA TYR A 391 -17.28 -7.70 -19.26
C TYR A 391 -18.35 -8.30 -18.34
N LYS A 392 -18.63 -7.63 -17.21
CA LYS A 392 -19.62 -8.09 -16.24
C LYS A 392 -21.03 -7.99 -16.82
N GLU A 393 -21.80 -9.06 -16.68
CA GLU A 393 -23.20 -9.09 -16.98
C GLU A 393 -24.01 -8.71 -15.74
N VAL A 394 -24.80 -7.65 -15.85
CA VAL A 394 -25.71 -7.22 -14.78
C VAL A 394 -27.12 -7.66 -15.16
N GLU A 395 -27.74 -8.49 -14.35
CA GLU A 395 -29.18 -8.70 -14.46
C GLU A 395 -29.88 -7.39 -14.10
N ARG A 396 -30.44 -6.74 -15.09
CA ARG A 396 -31.38 -5.66 -14.82
C ARG A 396 -32.68 -6.30 -14.38
N GLU A 397 -32.97 -6.25 -13.09
CA GLU A 397 -34.34 -6.43 -12.65
C GLU A 397 -35.17 -5.43 -13.42
N VAL A 398 -36.10 -5.96 -14.24
CA VAL A 398 -37.08 -5.11 -14.89
C VAL A 398 -38.00 -4.62 -13.78
N VAL A 399 -37.72 -3.45 -13.25
CA VAL A 399 -38.61 -2.78 -12.31
C VAL A 399 -39.89 -2.47 -13.10
N VAL A 400 -40.90 -3.28 -12.91
CA VAL A 400 -42.23 -3.02 -13.46
C VAL A 400 -42.81 -1.88 -12.61
N TYR A 401 -42.69 -0.69 -13.12
CA TYR A 401 -43.32 0.47 -12.48
C TYR A 401 -44.86 0.33 -12.62
N ASP A 402 -45.57 0.56 -11.53
CA ASP A 402 -47.02 0.71 -11.56
C ASP A 402 -47.39 1.81 -12.57
N LYS A 403 -48.45 1.60 -13.30
CA LYS A 403 -48.95 2.62 -14.23
C LYS A 403 -49.22 3.93 -13.48
N PRO A 404 -49.02 5.08 -14.13
CA PRO A 404 -49.26 6.38 -13.48
C PRO A 404 -50.65 6.47 -12.80
N GLU A 405 -51.68 5.88 -13.41
CA GLU A 405 -53.05 5.86 -12.87
C GLU A 405 -53.11 5.16 -11.50
N VAL A 406 -52.41 4.02 -11.33
CA VAL A 406 -52.35 3.29 -10.05
C VAL A 406 -51.61 4.09 -8.98
N ILE A 407 -50.56 4.80 -9.40
CA ILE A 407 -49.81 5.69 -8.48
C ILE A 407 -50.67 6.86 -8.04
N PHE A 408 -51.43 7.48 -8.96
CA PHE A 408 -52.35 8.56 -8.63
C PHE A 408 -53.50 8.09 -7.72
N GLU A 409 -54.07 6.92 -7.93
CA GLU A 409 -55.08 6.36 -7.04
C GLU A 409 -54.56 6.12 -5.62
N ARG A 410 -53.30 5.62 -5.49
CA ARG A 410 -52.64 5.48 -4.18
C ARG A 410 -52.39 6.81 -3.50
N ILE A 411 -51.99 7.83 -4.24
CA ILE A 411 -51.77 9.17 -3.70
C ILE A 411 -53.08 9.75 -3.17
N ALA A 412 -54.15 9.69 -3.97
CA ALA A 412 -55.48 10.18 -3.57
C ALA A 412 -55.99 9.49 -2.29
N LYS A 413 -55.84 8.15 -2.23
CA LYS A 413 -56.18 7.40 -1.02
C LYS A 413 -55.40 7.81 0.22
N LEU A 414 -54.10 8.06 0.08
CA LEU A 414 -53.23 8.54 1.17
C LEU A 414 -53.59 9.97 1.61
N GLU A 415 -54.01 10.85 0.69
CA GLU A 415 -54.52 12.19 1.01
C GLU A 415 -55.83 12.11 1.81
N ASP A 416 -56.76 11.22 1.46
CA ASP A 416 -57.99 11.00 2.22
C ASP A 416 -57.68 10.46 3.64
N GLU A 417 -56.80 9.47 3.78
CA GLU A 417 -56.39 8.90 5.06
C GLU A 417 -55.70 9.98 5.96
N ILE A 418 -54.85 10.84 5.38
CA ILE A 418 -54.23 11.97 6.08
C ILE A 418 -55.32 12.97 6.52
N GLY A 419 -56.30 13.24 5.65
CA GLY A 419 -57.41 14.14 5.97
C GLY A 419 -58.28 13.64 7.12
N GLU A 420 -58.60 12.33 7.15
CA GLU A 420 -59.33 11.70 8.25
C GLU A 420 -58.52 11.72 9.56
N ALA A 421 -57.23 11.34 9.51
CA ALA A 421 -56.36 11.35 10.67
C ALA A 421 -56.20 12.78 11.28
N LEU A 422 -56.13 13.80 10.43
CA LEU A 422 -56.08 15.19 10.87
C LEU A 422 -57.39 15.66 11.51
N LYS A 423 -58.57 15.18 11.05
CA LYS A 423 -59.88 15.45 11.68
C LYS A 423 -59.95 14.79 13.06
N GLU A 424 -59.62 13.52 13.15
CA GLU A 424 -59.58 12.80 14.45
C GLU A 424 -58.60 13.47 15.45
N PHE A 425 -57.43 13.93 14.98
CA PHE A 425 -56.50 14.63 15.83
C PHE A 425 -57.05 15.94 16.35
N ARG A 426 -57.72 16.72 15.48
CA ARG A 426 -58.36 17.98 15.90
C ARG A 426 -59.49 17.76 16.91
N GLU A 427 -60.33 16.73 16.72
CA GLU A 427 -61.44 16.39 17.65
C GLU A 427 -60.92 15.89 19.01
N LYS A 428 -59.75 15.29 19.06
CA LYS A 428 -59.16 14.71 20.30
C LYS A 428 -58.31 15.68 21.09
N PHE A 429 -57.69 16.65 20.44
CA PHE A 429 -56.64 17.46 21.05
C PHE A 429 -56.77 18.96 20.92
N LEU A 430 -57.73 19.48 20.18
CA LEU A 430 -58.11 20.88 20.05
C LEU A 430 -59.55 21.12 20.40
#